data_3cc631fa3b0274aeb9a99509e52269dd
#
_entry.id   3cc631fa3b0274aeb9a99509e52269dd
#
_cell.length_a   1.000
_cell.length_b   1.000
_cell.length_c   1.000
_cell.angle_alpha   90.00
_cell.angle_beta   90.00
_cell.angle_gamma   90.00
#
_symmetry.space_group_name_H-M   'P 1'
#
loop_
_entity.id
_entity.type
_entity.pdbx_description
1 polymer ?
#
loop_
_entity_poly.entity_id
_entity_poly.type
_entity_poly.pdbx_seq_one_letter_code
_entity_poly.pdbx_strand_id
1 'polypeptide(L)'
;MEMDFLDPQGAEHMPEMADSSFALDFLLSIKSGIHTYGIALSETANPALRKALYQQMEQSIDLHGELSDLMIRKGWLYPNDVGKQVELDLKSADMAVSIAEMNLFPNDTDRLGMFATPNK
;
A
#
# COMPACT_ATOMS: atom_id res chain seq x y z
N MET A 1 1.74 11.69 -25.07
CA MET A 1 2.84 12.17 -24.22
C MET A 1 2.99 11.23 -23.05
N GLU A 2 4.18 10.74 -22.84
CA GLU A 2 4.44 9.88 -21.70
C GLU A 2 4.31 10.65 -20.40
N MET A 3 3.58 10.08 -19.44
CA MET A 3 3.56 10.64 -18.09
C MET A 3 4.85 10.25 -17.39
N ASP A 4 5.73 11.23 -17.27
CA ASP A 4 6.98 11.09 -16.57
C ASP A 4 6.81 11.68 -15.17
N PHE A 5 7.28 10.95 -14.16
CA PHE A 5 7.28 11.42 -12.77
C PHE A 5 7.99 12.78 -12.63
N LEU A 6 8.99 13.04 -13.46
CA LEU A 6 9.75 14.29 -13.46
C LEU A 6 9.11 15.40 -14.29
N ASP A 7 8.05 15.11 -15.04
CA ASP A 7 7.33 16.12 -15.80
C ASP A 7 6.43 16.93 -14.85
N PRO A 8 6.64 18.26 -14.73
CA PRO A 8 5.82 19.08 -13.84
C PRO A 8 4.32 18.99 -14.13
N GLN A 9 3.93 18.86 -15.38
CA GLN A 9 2.51 18.72 -15.74
C GLN A 9 1.94 17.37 -15.37
N GLY A 10 2.72 16.30 -15.51
CA GLY A 10 2.30 14.96 -15.14
C GLY A 10 2.36 14.72 -13.63
N ALA A 11 3.15 15.50 -12.90
CA ALA A 11 3.39 15.31 -11.48
C ALA A 11 2.53 16.20 -10.57
N GLU A 12 1.71 17.10 -11.13
CA GLU A 12 1.02 18.14 -10.36
C GLU A 12 0.20 17.58 -9.19
N HIS A 13 -0.56 16.49 -9.41
CA HIS A 13 -1.37 15.86 -8.38
C HIS A 13 -0.86 14.48 -7.96
N MET A 14 0.24 14.06 -8.53
CA MET A 14 0.74 12.70 -8.35
C MET A 14 1.20 12.39 -6.93
N PRO A 15 1.93 13.27 -6.21
CA PRO A 15 2.39 12.93 -4.86
C PRO A 15 1.23 12.55 -3.93
N GLU A 16 0.15 13.31 -3.93
CA GLU A 16 -1.00 13.04 -3.09
C GLU A 16 -1.69 11.73 -3.47
N MET A 17 -1.89 11.50 -4.76
CA MET A 17 -2.54 10.28 -5.25
C MET A 17 -1.66 9.06 -5.04
N ALA A 18 -0.35 9.20 -5.20
CA ALA A 18 0.60 8.13 -4.91
C ALA A 18 0.61 7.79 -3.42
N ASP A 19 0.60 8.79 -2.55
CA ASP A 19 0.56 8.60 -1.10
C ASP A 19 -0.69 7.84 -0.69
N SER A 20 -1.85 8.19 -1.26
CA SER A 20 -3.10 7.50 -1.01
C SER A 20 -3.02 6.02 -1.43
N SER A 21 -2.45 5.74 -2.59
CA SER A 21 -2.32 4.37 -3.10
C SER A 21 -1.36 3.54 -2.26
N PHE A 22 -0.24 4.12 -1.84
CA PHE A 22 0.73 3.45 -0.96
C PHE A 22 0.15 3.19 0.42
N ALA A 23 -0.62 4.14 0.95
CA ALA A 23 -1.29 3.97 2.25
C ALA A 23 -2.30 2.83 2.20
N LEU A 24 -3.08 2.73 1.12
CA LEU A 24 -4.04 1.64 0.95
C LEU A 24 -3.33 0.28 0.86
N ASP A 25 -2.26 0.20 0.07
CA ASP A 25 -1.47 -1.02 -0.05
C ASP A 25 -0.88 -1.44 1.30
N PHE A 26 -0.35 -0.49 2.06
CA PHE A 26 0.17 -0.74 3.39
C PHE A 26 -0.93 -1.24 4.34
N LEU A 27 -2.11 -0.61 4.31
CA LEU A 27 -3.24 -1.03 5.14
C LEU A 27 -3.65 -2.48 4.84
N LEU A 28 -3.71 -2.85 3.56
CA LEU A 28 -4.04 -4.21 3.14
C LEU A 28 -2.97 -5.20 3.60
N SER A 29 -1.70 -4.82 3.55
CA SER A 29 -0.58 -5.64 4.03
C SER A 29 -0.68 -5.88 5.54
N ILE A 30 -1.03 -4.85 6.31
CA ILE A 30 -1.23 -4.98 7.76
C ILE A 30 -2.39 -5.92 8.06
N LYS A 31 -3.51 -5.80 7.35
CA LYS A 31 -4.66 -6.70 7.50
C LYS A 31 -4.27 -8.15 7.25
N SER A 32 -3.55 -8.40 6.17
CA SER A 32 -3.06 -9.73 5.83
C SER A 32 -2.15 -10.28 6.92
N GLY A 33 -1.26 -9.45 7.45
CA GLY A 33 -0.38 -9.82 8.55
C GLY A 33 -1.13 -10.20 9.82
N ILE A 34 -2.18 -9.46 10.18
CA ILE A 34 -3.02 -9.77 11.34
C ILE A 34 -3.67 -11.15 11.18
N HIS A 35 -4.20 -11.47 9.99
CA HIS A 35 -4.77 -12.78 9.71
C HIS A 35 -3.71 -13.88 9.84
N THR A 36 -2.51 -13.65 9.35
CA THR A 36 -1.40 -14.60 9.44
C THR A 36 -1.01 -14.86 10.89
N TYR A 37 -0.94 -13.83 11.73
CA TYR A 37 -0.69 -14.01 13.16
C TYR A 37 -1.79 -14.84 13.82
N GLY A 38 -3.05 -14.64 13.46
CA GLY A 38 -4.17 -15.42 13.97
C GLY A 38 -4.04 -16.88 13.64
N ILE A 39 -3.68 -17.20 12.40
CA ILE A 39 -3.43 -18.57 11.96
C ILE A 39 -2.27 -19.19 12.74
N ALA A 40 -1.14 -18.48 12.82
CA ALA A 40 0.04 -18.96 13.54
C ALA A 40 -0.26 -19.24 15.02
N LEU A 41 -1.01 -18.35 15.67
CA LEU A 41 -1.44 -18.53 17.06
C LEU A 41 -2.31 -19.76 17.24
N SER A 42 -3.21 -20.06 16.31
CA SER A 42 -4.08 -21.21 16.40
C SER A 42 -3.34 -22.53 16.23
N GLU A 43 -2.18 -22.52 15.60
CA GLU A 43 -1.37 -23.72 15.33
C GLU A 43 -0.19 -23.89 16.28
N THR A 44 0.09 -22.91 17.13
CA THR A 44 1.27 -22.92 18.00
C THR A 44 0.87 -23.28 19.43
N ALA A 45 1.50 -24.32 19.98
CA ALA A 45 1.26 -24.77 21.35
C ALA A 45 2.30 -24.22 22.34
N ASN A 46 3.46 -23.76 21.88
CA ASN A 46 4.53 -23.27 22.74
C ASN A 46 4.14 -21.94 23.40
N PRO A 47 4.08 -21.84 24.74
CA PRO A 47 3.62 -20.63 25.41
C PRO A 47 4.47 -19.39 25.14
N ALA A 48 5.78 -19.54 25.05
CA ALA A 48 6.68 -18.41 24.80
C ALA A 48 6.48 -17.87 23.38
N LEU A 49 6.35 -18.76 22.40
CA LEU A 49 6.11 -18.36 21.01
C LEU A 49 4.70 -17.75 20.86
N ARG A 50 3.70 -18.32 21.51
CA ARG A 50 2.34 -17.75 21.51
C ARG A 50 2.33 -16.32 22.04
N LYS A 51 3.07 -16.07 23.13
CA LYS A 51 3.17 -14.74 23.71
C LYS A 51 3.81 -13.74 22.73
N ALA A 52 4.90 -14.15 22.07
CA ALA A 52 5.59 -13.29 21.10
C ALA A 52 4.69 -12.97 19.90
N LEU A 53 4.01 -13.99 19.36
CA LEU A 53 3.08 -13.79 18.24
C LEU A 53 1.91 -12.89 18.62
N TYR A 54 1.37 -13.06 19.81
CA TYR A 54 0.29 -12.22 20.30
C TYR A 54 0.72 -10.77 20.42
N GLN A 55 1.90 -10.51 20.97
CA GLN A 55 2.43 -9.15 21.12
C GLN A 55 2.65 -8.49 19.75
N GLN A 56 3.17 -9.23 18.78
CA GLN A 56 3.37 -8.73 17.42
C GLN A 56 2.03 -8.46 16.72
N MET A 57 1.05 -9.33 16.91
CA MET A 57 -0.29 -9.12 16.38
C MET A 57 -0.93 -7.87 16.98
N GLU A 58 -0.81 -7.68 18.29
CA GLU A 58 -1.33 -6.50 18.98
C GLU A 58 -0.73 -5.21 18.43
N GLN A 59 0.59 -5.18 18.21
CA GLN A 59 1.26 -4.05 17.56
C GLN A 59 0.74 -3.80 16.15
N SER A 60 0.47 -4.85 15.40
CA SER A 60 -0.10 -4.73 14.05
C SER A 60 -1.52 -4.19 14.07
N ILE A 61 -2.32 -4.58 15.06
CA ILE A 61 -3.67 -4.07 15.24
C ILE A 61 -3.62 -2.57 15.58
N ASP A 62 -2.72 -2.16 16.47
CA ASP A 62 -2.54 -0.76 16.82
C ASP A 62 -2.10 0.06 15.59
N LEU A 63 -1.16 -0.43 14.83
CA LEU A 63 -0.70 0.21 13.60
C LEU A 63 -1.83 0.33 12.57
N HIS A 64 -2.64 -0.73 12.42
CA HIS A 64 -3.82 -0.70 11.57
C HIS A 64 -4.77 0.42 11.96
N GLY A 65 -5.02 0.58 13.26
CA GLY A 65 -5.88 1.63 13.77
C GLY A 65 -5.32 3.03 13.48
N GLU A 66 -4.04 3.25 13.75
CA GLU A 66 -3.38 4.53 13.49
C GLU A 66 -3.40 4.90 12.01
N LEU A 67 -3.08 3.94 11.14
CA LEU A 67 -3.08 4.17 9.70
C LEU A 67 -4.49 4.43 9.17
N SER A 68 -5.47 3.66 9.64
CA SER A 68 -6.87 3.86 9.27
C SER A 68 -7.35 5.27 9.66
N ASP A 69 -7.04 5.72 10.87
CA ASP A 69 -7.40 7.06 11.33
C ASP A 69 -6.75 8.14 10.47
N LEU A 70 -5.48 7.97 10.13
CA LEU A 70 -4.78 8.89 9.24
C LEU A 70 -5.46 8.96 7.88
N MET A 71 -5.77 7.80 7.31
CA MET A 71 -6.39 7.71 5.98
C MET A 71 -7.79 8.33 5.97
N ILE A 72 -8.56 8.13 7.05
CA ILE A 72 -9.88 8.75 7.18
C ILE A 72 -9.74 10.27 7.23
N ARG A 73 -8.80 10.79 8.03
CA ARG A 73 -8.57 12.25 8.12
C ARG A 73 -8.12 12.85 6.79
N LYS A 74 -7.36 12.08 6.00
CA LYS A 74 -6.90 12.53 4.68
C LYS A 74 -7.95 12.38 3.58
N GLY A 75 -9.08 11.73 3.87
CA GLY A 75 -10.09 11.44 2.87
C GLY A 75 -9.71 10.29 1.93
N TRP A 76 -8.83 9.40 2.38
CA TRP A 76 -8.37 8.25 1.59
C TRP A 76 -9.08 6.95 1.97
N LEU A 77 -9.90 6.97 3.01
CA LEU A 77 -10.63 5.80 3.49
C LEU A 77 -12.02 6.24 3.96
N TYR A 78 -13.04 5.54 3.46
CA TYR A 78 -14.44 5.81 3.79
C TYR A 78 -15.10 4.53 4.30
N PRO A 79 -14.93 4.17 5.58
CA PRO A 79 -15.38 2.88 6.09
C PRO A 79 -16.91 2.71 6.12
N ASN A 80 -17.65 3.82 6.13
CA ASN A 80 -19.11 3.82 6.22
C ASN A 80 -19.80 4.26 4.92
N ASP A 81 -19.04 4.48 3.84
CA ASP A 81 -19.58 4.91 2.55
C ASP A 81 -18.95 4.05 1.46
N VAL A 82 -19.63 2.98 1.11
CA VAL A 82 -19.13 2.01 0.13
C VAL A 82 -18.96 2.63 -1.25
N GLY A 83 -19.89 3.51 -1.65
CA GLY A 83 -19.83 4.18 -2.95
C GLY A 83 -18.58 5.04 -3.09
N LYS A 84 -18.29 5.86 -2.08
CA LYS A 84 -17.07 6.68 -2.07
C LYS A 84 -15.81 5.84 -1.99
N GLN A 85 -15.83 4.76 -1.22
CA GLN A 85 -14.68 3.88 -1.12
C GLN A 85 -14.37 3.22 -2.45
N VAL A 86 -15.37 2.73 -3.18
CA VAL A 86 -15.18 2.13 -4.51
C VAL A 86 -14.62 3.16 -5.49
N GLU A 87 -15.14 4.39 -5.48
CA GLU A 87 -14.63 5.47 -6.33
C GLU A 87 -13.15 5.75 -6.04
N LEU A 88 -12.79 5.83 -4.77
CA LEU A 88 -11.41 6.06 -4.34
C LEU A 88 -10.50 4.90 -4.73
N ASP A 89 -10.95 3.66 -4.55
CA ASP A 89 -10.18 2.47 -4.88
C ASP A 89 -9.92 2.39 -6.39
N LEU A 90 -10.89 2.76 -7.21
CA LEU A 90 -10.71 2.82 -8.65
C LEU A 90 -9.69 3.87 -9.06
N LYS A 91 -9.72 5.05 -8.43
CA LYS A 91 -8.71 6.10 -8.66
C LYS A 91 -7.33 5.63 -8.26
N SER A 92 -7.22 4.94 -7.13
CA SER A 92 -5.94 4.38 -6.67
C SER A 92 -5.40 3.34 -7.64
N ALA A 93 -6.25 2.48 -8.17
CA ALA A 93 -5.87 1.49 -9.17
C ALA A 93 -5.40 2.16 -10.47
N ASP A 94 -6.13 3.17 -10.94
CA ASP A 94 -5.73 3.94 -12.13
C ASP A 94 -4.38 4.62 -11.91
N MET A 95 -4.15 5.18 -10.73
CA MET A 95 -2.88 5.80 -10.39
C MET A 95 -1.74 4.78 -10.39
N ALA A 96 -1.96 3.60 -9.82
CA ALA A 96 -0.96 2.54 -9.80
C ALA A 96 -0.57 2.12 -11.23
N VAL A 97 -1.56 1.99 -12.13
CA VAL A 97 -1.31 1.68 -13.54
C VAL A 97 -0.52 2.81 -14.21
N SER A 98 -0.91 4.05 -13.95
CA SER A 98 -0.22 5.22 -14.52
C SER A 98 1.24 5.29 -14.06
N ILE A 99 1.50 5.02 -12.79
CA ILE A 99 2.88 4.98 -12.26
C ILE A 99 3.68 3.86 -12.94
N ALA A 100 3.07 2.69 -13.10
CA ALA A 100 3.72 1.54 -13.74
C ALA A 100 4.07 1.80 -15.21
N GLU A 101 3.28 2.63 -15.87
CA GLU A 101 3.49 2.99 -17.28
C GLU A 101 4.47 4.15 -17.48
N MET A 102 4.90 4.80 -16.40
CA MET A 102 5.82 5.92 -16.48
C MET A 102 7.21 5.47 -16.90
N ASN A 103 7.84 6.30 -17.72
CA ASN A 103 9.24 6.13 -18.06
C ASN A 103 10.13 6.82 -17.02
N LEU A 104 10.31 6.16 -15.88
CA LEU A 104 11.11 6.70 -14.77
C LEU A 104 12.61 6.63 -15.05
N PHE A 105 13.02 5.79 -16.00
CA PHE A 105 14.42 5.58 -16.36
C PHE A 105 14.56 5.66 -17.88
N PRO A 106 14.48 6.88 -18.44
CA PRO A 106 14.38 7.04 -19.90
C PRO A 106 15.57 6.48 -20.69
N ASN A 107 16.73 6.34 -20.05
CA ASN A 107 17.92 5.77 -20.68
C ASN A 107 18.13 4.29 -20.38
N ASP A 108 17.19 3.66 -19.71
CA ASP A 108 17.29 2.25 -19.33
C ASP A 108 15.89 1.63 -19.31
N THR A 109 15.35 1.45 -20.49
CA THR A 109 13.97 0.97 -20.69
C THR A 109 13.80 -0.51 -20.40
N ASP A 110 14.90 -1.23 -20.22
CA ASP A 110 14.85 -2.67 -19.94
C ASP A 110 14.76 -2.98 -18.46
N ARG A 111 14.69 -1.98 -17.63
CA ARG A 111 14.51 -2.15 -16.20
C ARG A 111 13.05 -2.42 -15.87
N LEU A 112 12.84 -3.33 -14.93
CA LEU A 112 11.54 -3.75 -14.45
C LEU A 112 11.38 -3.34 -12.98
N GLY A 113 11.10 -2.05 -12.74
CA GLY A 113 10.88 -1.53 -11.41
C GLY A 113 12.12 -1.54 -10.52
N MET A 114 11.90 -1.58 -9.21
CA MET A 114 12.95 -1.48 -8.21
C MET A 114 13.95 -2.63 -8.27
N PHE A 115 13.50 -3.79 -8.65
CA PHE A 115 14.33 -5.00 -8.74
C PHE A 115 14.73 -5.32 -10.18
N ALA A 116 14.78 -4.29 -11.00
CA ALA A 116 15.12 -4.46 -12.40
C ALA A 116 16.48 -5.13 -12.56
N THR A 117 16.50 -6.14 -13.40
CA THR A 117 17.76 -6.76 -13.79
C THR A 117 18.44 -5.89 -14.84
N PRO A 118 19.75 -5.73 -14.78
CA PRO A 118 20.44 -5.02 -15.83
C PRO A 118 20.17 -5.66 -17.17
N ASN A 119 20.05 -4.84 -18.18
CA ASN A 119 19.97 -5.33 -19.54
C ASN A 119 21.30 -6.01 -19.91
N LYS A 120 21.18 -7.15 -20.47
CA LYS A 120 22.35 -7.95 -20.87
C LYS A 120 23.00 -7.43 -22.14
#